data_6f03364524c3d6aea363ec7254ab9d70
#
_entry.id   6f03364524c3d6aea363ec7254ab9d70
#
_cell.length_a   1.000
_cell.length_b   1.000
_cell.length_c   1.000
_cell.angle_alpha   90.00
_cell.angle_beta   90.00
_cell.angle_gamma   90.00
#
_symmetry.space_group_name_H-M   'P 1'
#
loop_
_entity.id
_entity.type
_entity.pdbx_description
1 polymer ?
#
loop_
_entity_poly.entity_id
_entity_poly.type
_entity_poly.pdbx_seq_one_letter_code
_entity_poly.pdbx_strand_id
1 'polypeptide(L)'
;MQEFDYIITGTGASGLMLAYRIAKDPFFDHKSILIIDKEKKSTNDRTWCYWEDGEGEWDDILHKSWDNFLFKSNSYKKEIPLDTYSYKMIRSADFYNKLWDFIDTKDNITFVKDTVINIS
;
A
#
# COMPACT_ATOMS: atom_id res chain seq x y z
N MET A 1 16.87 0.16 27.17
CA MET A 1 15.60 0.06 26.42
C MET A 1 15.55 1.20 25.40
N GLN A 2 15.22 0.90 24.18
CA GLN A 2 15.09 1.90 23.14
C GLN A 2 13.65 2.42 23.12
N GLU A 3 13.49 3.73 23.06
CA GLU A 3 12.16 4.38 23.02
C GLU A 3 11.90 4.94 21.64
N PHE A 4 10.63 4.92 21.23
CA PHE A 4 10.16 5.49 19.97
C PHE A 4 8.93 6.35 20.23
N ASP A 5 8.76 7.43 19.48
CA ASP A 5 7.56 8.26 19.55
C ASP A 5 6.33 7.52 19.01
N TYR A 6 6.51 6.71 17.95
CA TYR A 6 5.44 5.94 17.33
C TYR A 6 5.91 4.53 17.00
N ILE A 7 5.01 3.57 17.15
CA ILE A 7 5.25 2.17 16.77
C ILE A 7 4.12 1.70 15.88
N ILE A 8 4.47 1.20 14.69
CA ILE A 8 3.54 0.59 13.75
C ILE A 8 3.76 -0.91 13.78
N THR A 9 2.72 -1.67 14.11
CA THR A 9 2.75 -3.13 14.12
C THR A 9 2.06 -3.68 12.88
N GLY A 10 2.81 -4.43 12.09
CA GLY A 10 2.33 -5.00 10.83
C GLY A 10 2.59 -4.10 9.62
N THR A 11 3.07 -4.73 8.55
CA THR A 11 3.37 -4.08 7.27
C THR A 11 2.53 -4.63 6.11
N GLY A 12 1.28 -4.98 6.41
CA GLY A 12 0.27 -5.13 5.38
C GLY A 12 -0.02 -3.79 4.70
N ALA A 13 -0.97 -3.77 3.76
CA ALA A 13 -1.29 -2.54 3.01
C ALA A 13 -1.56 -1.33 3.93
N SER A 14 -2.32 -1.52 5.01
CA SER A 14 -2.68 -0.43 5.93
C SER A 14 -1.49 0.11 6.71
N GLY A 15 -0.72 -0.77 7.34
CA GLY A 15 0.44 -0.36 8.16
C GLY A 15 1.54 0.27 7.32
N LEU A 16 1.80 -0.30 6.15
CA LEU A 16 2.81 0.23 5.24
C LEU A 16 2.37 1.57 4.63
N MET A 17 1.08 1.72 4.30
CA MET A 17 0.56 3.00 3.82
C MET A 17 0.62 4.08 4.90
N LEU A 18 0.33 3.75 6.16
CA LEU A 18 0.49 4.67 7.27
C LEU A 18 1.96 5.11 7.41
N ALA A 19 2.90 4.16 7.39
CA ALA A 19 4.32 4.47 7.44
C ALA A 19 4.75 5.39 6.28
N TYR A 20 4.25 5.14 5.09
CA TYR A 20 4.53 5.95 3.90
C TYR A 20 3.97 7.37 4.05
N ARG A 21 2.75 7.53 4.56
CA ARG A 21 2.17 8.86 4.84
C ARG A 21 2.99 9.62 5.89
N ILE A 22 3.38 8.97 6.95
CA ILE A 22 4.26 9.54 7.98
C ILE A 22 5.60 9.97 7.38
N ALA A 23 6.20 9.11 6.55
CA ALA A 23 7.48 9.40 5.90
C ALA A 23 7.43 10.64 5.00
N LYS A 24 6.27 10.94 4.42
CA LYS A 24 6.06 12.09 3.52
C LYS A 24 5.67 13.37 4.25
N ASP A 25 5.27 13.30 5.49
CA ASP A 25 4.79 14.46 6.24
C ASP A 25 5.93 15.06 7.09
N PRO A 26 6.33 16.31 6.82
CA PRO A 26 7.40 16.99 7.56
C PRO A 26 7.18 17.10 9.07
N PHE A 27 5.92 17.00 9.53
CA PHE A 27 5.63 16.99 10.98
C PHE A 27 6.37 15.88 11.72
N PHE A 28 6.60 14.75 11.06
CA PHE A 28 7.23 13.58 11.65
C PHE A 28 8.75 13.52 11.49
N ASP A 29 9.38 14.51 10.85
CA ASP A 29 10.82 14.48 10.56
C ASP A 29 11.69 14.38 11.81
N HIS A 30 11.20 14.89 12.94
CA HIS A 30 11.91 14.85 14.25
C HIS A 30 11.35 13.79 15.20
N LYS A 31 10.49 12.91 14.71
CA LYS A 31 9.90 11.83 15.49
C LYS A 31 10.59 10.50 15.16
N SER A 32 10.81 9.70 16.18
CA SER A 32 11.33 8.34 16.00
C SER A 32 10.20 7.35 15.78
N ILE A 33 10.28 6.58 14.72
CA ILE A 33 9.21 5.67 14.31
C ILE A 33 9.80 4.26 14.17
N LEU A 34 9.17 3.32 14.84
CA LEU A 34 9.49 1.90 14.73
C LEU A 34 8.40 1.18 13.96
N ILE A 35 8.79 0.40 12.97
CA ILE A 35 7.92 -0.52 12.25
C ILE A 35 8.33 -1.94 12.62
N ILE A 36 7.37 -2.75 13.05
CA ILE A 36 7.63 -4.16 13.42
C ILE A 36 6.73 -5.06 12.60
N ASP A 37 7.33 -6.04 11.95
CA ASP A 37 6.61 -7.15 11.32
C ASP A 37 7.47 -8.41 11.37
N LYS A 38 6.83 -9.56 11.29
CA LYS A 38 7.52 -10.86 11.18
C LYS A 38 8.34 -11.00 9.90
N GLU A 39 8.01 -10.21 8.87
CA GLU A 39 8.74 -10.17 7.61
C GLU A 39 8.66 -8.78 6.95
N LYS A 40 9.71 -8.39 6.24
CA LYS A 40 9.67 -7.24 5.34
C LYS A 40 9.16 -7.73 3.98
N LYS A 41 7.90 -7.43 3.69
CA LYS A 41 7.23 -7.93 2.48
C LYS A 41 7.86 -7.37 1.21
N SER A 42 8.10 -8.26 0.26
CA SER A 42 8.70 -7.93 -1.04
C SER A 42 8.14 -8.76 -2.20
N THR A 43 7.34 -9.79 -1.89
CA THR A 43 6.80 -10.72 -2.89
C THR A 43 5.39 -10.30 -3.32
N ASN A 44 4.98 -10.81 -4.48
CA ASN A 44 3.63 -10.55 -5.01
C ASN A 44 2.60 -11.49 -4.36
N ASP A 45 2.35 -11.32 -3.06
CA ASP A 45 1.45 -12.15 -2.27
C ASP A 45 -0.02 -11.70 -2.34
N ARG A 46 -0.28 -10.51 -2.87
CA ARG A 46 -1.61 -9.93 -3.01
C ARG A 46 -1.76 -9.19 -4.33
N THR A 47 -3.02 -9.05 -4.75
CA THR A 47 -3.44 -8.18 -5.85
C THR A 47 -4.59 -7.33 -5.35
N TRP A 48 -4.51 -6.02 -5.57
CA TRP A 48 -5.58 -5.10 -5.20
C TRP A 48 -6.17 -4.46 -6.42
N CYS A 49 -7.51 -4.46 -6.48
CA CYS A 49 -8.27 -3.79 -7.51
C CYS A 49 -9.18 -2.74 -6.88
N TYR A 50 -9.36 -1.63 -7.60
CA TYR A 50 -10.16 -0.52 -7.11
C TYR A 50 -10.69 0.31 -8.27
N TRP A 51 -11.75 1.06 -7.97
CA TRP A 51 -12.35 2.03 -8.88
C TRP A 51 -11.77 3.40 -8.59
N GLU A 52 -11.40 4.12 -9.65
CA GLU A 52 -10.87 5.48 -9.50
C GLU A 52 -11.35 6.36 -10.64
N ASP A 53 -11.73 7.59 -10.29
CA ASP A 53 -12.04 8.65 -11.25
C ASP A 53 -10.75 9.36 -11.66
N GLY A 54 -10.40 9.25 -12.95
CA GLY A 54 -9.23 9.90 -13.49
C GLY A 54 -7.89 9.33 -13.00
N GLU A 55 -6.91 10.21 -12.89
CA GLU A 55 -5.56 9.89 -12.45
C GLU A 55 -5.47 9.76 -10.93
N GLY A 56 -4.61 8.87 -10.47
CA GLY A 56 -4.43 8.59 -9.06
C GLY A 56 -3.00 8.36 -8.63
N GLU A 57 -2.82 8.28 -7.33
CA GLU A 57 -1.50 8.18 -6.69
C GLU A 57 -0.71 6.93 -7.10
N TRP A 58 -1.41 5.85 -7.45
CA TRP A 58 -0.78 4.56 -7.75
C TRP A 58 -0.64 4.28 -9.24
N ASP A 59 -0.91 5.27 -10.10
CA ASP A 59 -0.90 5.07 -11.55
C ASP A 59 0.47 4.68 -12.11
N ASP A 60 1.56 5.09 -11.45
CA ASP A 60 2.92 4.72 -11.82
C ASP A 60 3.26 3.24 -11.56
N ILE A 61 2.47 2.55 -10.75
CA ILE A 61 2.63 1.11 -10.45
C ILE A 61 1.47 0.25 -10.91
N LEU A 62 0.58 0.78 -11.75
CA LEU A 62 -0.53 -0.01 -12.28
C LEU A 62 -0.02 -1.22 -13.06
N HIS A 63 -0.55 -2.39 -12.72
CA HIS A 63 -0.38 -3.59 -13.52
C HIS A 63 -1.34 -3.59 -14.70
N LYS A 64 -2.58 -3.17 -14.48
CA LYS A 64 -3.60 -3.08 -15.51
C LYS A 64 -4.70 -2.08 -15.14
N SER A 65 -5.33 -1.49 -16.16
CA SER A 65 -6.49 -0.63 -16.05
C SER A 65 -7.52 -1.01 -17.12
N TRP A 66 -8.79 -0.91 -16.78
CA TRP A 66 -9.90 -1.18 -17.69
C TRP A 66 -10.88 -0.01 -17.69
N ASP A 67 -11.29 0.37 -18.88
CA ASP A 67 -12.28 1.45 -19.13
C ASP A 67 -13.65 0.93 -19.51
N ASN A 68 -13.82 -0.38 -19.57
CA ASN A 68 -15.09 -1.06 -19.81
C ASN A 68 -15.15 -2.39 -19.07
N PHE A 69 -16.34 -2.89 -18.86
CA PHE A 69 -16.54 -4.23 -18.34
C PHE A 69 -17.63 -4.99 -19.09
N LEU A 70 -17.56 -6.29 -19.02
CA LEU A 70 -18.53 -7.20 -19.58
C LEU A 70 -19.46 -7.72 -18.48
N PHE A 71 -20.75 -7.40 -18.59
CA PHE A 71 -21.79 -8.04 -17.79
C PHE A 71 -22.37 -9.22 -18.59
N LYS A 72 -22.35 -10.41 -18.00
CA LYS A 72 -22.84 -11.61 -18.67
C LYS A 72 -23.61 -12.51 -17.70
N SER A 73 -24.76 -13.00 -18.16
CA SER A 73 -25.53 -14.07 -17.54
C SER A 73 -25.85 -15.15 -18.59
N ASN A 74 -26.59 -16.17 -18.22
CA ASN A 74 -26.96 -17.23 -19.14
C ASN A 74 -27.78 -16.75 -20.37
N SER A 75 -28.54 -15.66 -20.20
CA SER A 75 -29.45 -15.10 -21.21
C SER A 75 -29.13 -13.67 -21.62
N TYR A 76 -28.09 -13.07 -21.08
CA TYR A 76 -27.77 -11.65 -21.29
C TYR A 76 -26.28 -11.41 -21.33
N LYS A 77 -25.85 -10.59 -22.28
CA LYS A 77 -24.46 -10.15 -22.43
C LYS A 77 -24.43 -8.69 -22.85
N LYS A 78 -23.69 -7.87 -22.12
CA LYS A 78 -23.50 -6.46 -22.46
C LYS A 78 -22.10 -5.98 -22.07
N GLU A 79 -21.43 -5.31 -23.00
CA GLU A 79 -20.26 -4.49 -22.70
C GLU A 79 -20.72 -3.12 -22.23
N ILE A 80 -20.15 -2.66 -21.13
CA ILE A 80 -20.52 -1.38 -20.50
C ILE A 80 -19.28 -0.52 -20.43
N PRO A 81 -19.23 0.62 -21.14
CA PRO A 81 -18.14 1.57 -20.99
C PRO A 81 -18.23 2.25 -19.63
N LEU A 82 -17.06 2.49 -19.03
CA LEU A 82 -16.92 3.22 -17.77
C LEU A 82 -16.56 4.68 -18.11
N ASP A 83 -17.56 5.56 -18.15
CA ASP A 83 -17.36 6.93 -18.63
C ASP A 83 -16.50 7.76 -17.67
N THR A 84 -16.74 7.63 -16.36
CA THR A 84 -16.08 8.41 -15.30
C THR A 84 -14.98 7.64 -14.60
N TYR A 85 -15.21 6.35 -14.33
CA TYR A 85 -14.31 5.51 -13.56
C TYR A 85 -13.50 4.56 -14.43
N SER A 86 -12.27 4.30 -13.99
CA SER A 86 -11.49 3.15 -14.45
C SER A 86 -11.42 2.11 -13.34
N TYR A 87 -11.41 0.84 -13.71
CA TYR A 87 -11.12 -0.24 -12.78
C TYR A 87 -9.63 -0.54 -12.87
N LYS A 88 -8.92 -0.37 -11.77
CA LYS A 88 -7.46 -0.43 -11.73
C LYS A 88 -6.97 -1.59 -10.89
N MET A 89 -5.83 -2.16 -11.27
CA MET A 89 -5.20 -3.26 -10.56
C MET A 89 -3.73 -2.96 -10.32
N ILE A 90 -3.31 -3.12 -9.06
CA ILE A 90 -1.91 -3.09 -8.66
C ILE A 90 -1.52 -4.42 -8.02
N ARG A 91 -0.26 -4.82 -8.21
CA ARG A 91 0.32 -5.99 -7.53
C ARG A 91 1.04 -5.56 -6.27
N SER A 92 0.97 -6.41 -5.25
CA SER A 92 1.56 -6.09 -3.96
C SER A 92 3.07 -5.91 -4.01
N ALA A 93 3.79 -6.68 -4.83
CA ALA A 93 5.23 -6.50 -4.98
C ALA A 93 5.60 -5.08 -5.43
N ASP A 94 4.89 -4.54 -6.42
CA ASP A 94 5.13 -3.18 -6.92
C ASP A 94 4.78 -2.13 -5.86
N PHE A 95 3.70 -2.34 -5.12
CA PHE A 95 3.30 -1.50 -4.00
C PHE A 95 4.34 -1.52 -2.87
N TYR A 96 4.76 -2.70 -2.43
CA TYR A 96 5.76 -2.83 -1.37
C TYR A 96 7.08 -2.15 -1.76
N ASN A 97 7.56 -2.38 -2.98
CA ASN A 97 8.80 -1.79 -3.45
C ASN A 97 8.73 -0.26 -3.48
N LYS A 98 7.67 0.30 -4.03
CA LYS A 98 7.46 1.76 -4.06
C LYS A 98 7.49 2.37 -2.66
N LEU A 99 6.75 1.79 -1.73
CA LEU A 99 6.63 2.35 -0.39
C LEU A 99 7.92 2.16 0.42
N TRP A 100 8.52 0.98 0.40
CA TRP A 100 9.77 0.74 1.11
C TRP A 100 10.93 1.56 0.54
N ASP A 101 11.04 1.73 -0.77
CA ASP A 101 12.08 2.56 -1.37
C ASP A 101 12.06 3.99 -0.82
N PHE A 102 10.87 4.54 -0.61
CA PHE A 102 10.72 5.86 -0.02
C PHE A 102 10.96 5.85 1.50
N ILE A 103 10.36 4.92 2.23
CA ILE A 103 10.49 4.80 3.69
C ILE A 103 11.96 4.59 4.09
N ASP A 104 12.69 3.77 3.36
CA ASP A 104 14.10 3.46 3.63
C ASP A 104 15.02 4.68 3.42
N THR A 105 14.57 5.75 2.78
CA THR A 105 15.29 7.03 2.71
C THR A 105 15.25 7.84 4.00
N LYS A 106 14.40 7.46 4.97
CA LYS A 106 14.14 8.21 6.20
C LYS A 106 14.94 7.65 7.36
N ASP A 107 15.90 8.42 7.88
CA ASP A 107 16.77 8.01 8.99
C ASP A 107 16.02 7.85 10.32
N ASN A 108 14.87 8.52 10.46
CA ASN A 108 14.04 8.48 11.66
C ASN A 108 13.04 7.31 11.71
N ILE A 109 12.99 6.49 10.67
CA ILE A 109 12.12 5.30 10.59
C ILE A 109 12.98 4.04 10.60
N THR A 110 12.73 3.18 11.58
CA THR A 110 13.46 1.92 11.77
C THR A 110 12.52 0.74 11.56
N PHE A 111 12.94 -0.23 10.77
CA PHE A 111 12.24 -1.51 10.64
C PHE A 111 12.93 -2.58 11.47
N VAL A 112 12.14 -3.33 12.24
CA VAL A 112 12.60 -4.50 12.98
C VAL A 112 11.78 -5.72 12.57
N LYS A 113 12.47 -6.77 12.18
CA LYS A 113 11.86 -8.06 11.89
C LYS A 113 11.64 -8.84 13.18
N ASP A 114 10.42 -8.80 13.69
CA ASP A 114 10.07 -9.51 14.93
C ASP A 114 8.55 -9.73 14.97
N THR A 115 8.11 -10.58 15.90
CA THR A 115 6.72 -10.89 16.13
C THR A 115 6.22 -10.18 17.38
N VAL A 116 5.16 -9.39 17.24
CA VAL A 116 4.48 -8.77 18.38
C VAL A 116 3.56 -9.79 19.03
N ILE A 117 3.83 -10.15 20.27
CA ILE A 117 3.06 -11.15 21.03
C ILE A 117 2.12 -10.53 22.04
N ASN A 118 2.40 -9.31 22.48
CA ASN A 118 1.57 -8.59 23.45
C ASN A 118 1.82 -7.09 23.37
N ILE A 119 0.78 -6.32 23.66
CA ILE A 119 0.83 -4.86 23.81
C ILE A 119 0.25 -4.54 25.19
N SER A 120 1.05 -3.91 26.01
CA SER A 120 0.64 -3.51 27.37
C SER A 120 0.46 -2.00 27.52
#